data_471805520ffdac55b8fc5535a9e74057
#
_entry.id   471805520ffdac55b8fc5535a9e74057
#
_cell.length_a   1.000
_cell.length_b   1.000
_cell.length_c   1.000
_cell.angle_alpha   90.00
_cell.angle_beta   90.00
_cell.angle_gamma   90.00
#
_symmetry.space_group_name_H-M   'P 1'
#
loop_
_entity.id
_entity.type
_entity.pdbx_description
1 polymer ?
#
loop_
_entity_poly.entity_id
_entity_poly.type
_entity_poly.pdbx_seq_one_letter_code
_entity_poly.pdbx_strand_id
1 'polypeptide(L)'
;MSANVQAFDLAMFDLDGTLVATAGEIGDAVNDTLVRFELPAVSQVQVERWIGHGTRELLIQALASASDTTAEVIRSSSSLSLIAAEFDRHYQRRCGTRSQLYPQVRDTLLALRERGVKLAVVTNKESRYTATVLDAHRLAPLFDRVISGDTLPTKKPDPAGIHSCLTQFGAAAERALFVGDSSIDVATARNAGVRVWALPYGYNMGEPITASRPDRVIPDISLLLN
;
A
#
# COMPACT_ATOMS: atom_id res chain seq x y z
N MET A 1 -31.04 -19.76 -13.50
CA MET A 1 -29.77 -19.46 -12.78
C MET A 1 -29.43 -18.01 -13.11
N SER A 2 -29.71 -17.05 -12.20
CA SER A 2 -29.28 -15.66 -12.39
C SER A 2 -27.76 -15.67 -12.46
N ALA A 3 -27.18 -15.30 -13.60
CA ALA A 3 -25.77 -15.00 -13.69
C ALA A 3 -25.48 -13.91 -12.64
N ASN A 4 -24.66 -14.21 -11.67
CA ASN A 4 -24.21 -13.24 -10.67
C ASN A 4 -23.36 -12.22 -11.44
N VAL A 5 -23.98 -11.12 -11.89
CA VAL A 5 -23.30 -10.09 -12.67
C VAL A 5 -22.31 -9.41 -11.73
N GLN A 6 -21.02 -9.62 -11.96
CA GLN A 6 -19.98 -8.97 -11.20
C GLN A 6 -20.23 -7.45 -11.16
N ALA A 7 -20.20 -6.87 -9.97
CA ALA A 7 -20.55 -5.47 -9.76
C ALA A 7 -19.50 -4.48 -10.33
N PHE A 8 -18.33 -4.98 -10.75
CA PHE A 8 -17.21 -4.20 -11.29
C PHE A 8 -16.40 -5.03 -12.31
N ASP A 9 -15.80 -4.34 -13.27
CA ASP A 9 -14.96 -4.92 -14.33
C ASP A 9 -13.47 -4.73 -14.03
N LEU A 10 -13.13 -3.77 -13.15
CA LEU A 10 -11.79 -3.43 -12.71
C LEU A 10 -11.76 -3.35 -11.18
N ALA A 11 -10.86 -4.12 -10.57
CA ALA A 11 -10.52 -4.01 -9.15
C ALA A 11 -9.07 -3.55 -9.01
N MET A 12 -8.87 -2.47 -8.26
CA MET A 12 -7.56 -1.91 -7.96
C MET A 12 -7.31 -2.04 -6.47
N PHE A 13 -6.08 -2.38 -6.09
CA PHE A 13 -5.70 -2.68 -4.72
C PHE A 13 -4.50 -1.86 -4.30
N ASP A 14 -4.48 -1.39 -3.05
CA ASP A 14 -3.22 -1.10 -2.40
C ASP A 14 -2.47 -2.40 -2.07
N LEU A 15 -1.23 -2.30 -1.64
CA LEU A 15 -0.37 -3.44 -1.35
C LEU A 15 -0.13 -3.62 0.15
N ASP A 16 0.57 -2.65 0.77
CA ASP A 16 0.99 -2.73 2.18
C ASP A 16 -0.22 -2.52 3.11
N GLY A 17 -0.58 -3.50 3.91
CA GLY A 17 -1.75 -3.45 4.78
C GLY A 17 -3.07 -3.92 4.13
N THR A 18 -3.08 -4.01 2.81
CA THR A 18 -4.26 -4.46 2.04
C THR A 18 -4.13 -5.91 1.57
N LEU A 19 -3.10 -6.21 0.80
CA LEU A 19 -2.84 -7.55 0.26
C LEU A 19 -1.79 -8.29 1.09
N VAL A 20 -0.81 -7.56 1.62
CA VAL A 20 0.37 -8.12 2.28
C VAL A 20 0.64 -7.38 3.59
N ALA A 21 0.87 -8.13 4.66
CA ALA A 21 1.34 -7.62 5.95
C ALA A 21 2.87 -7.42 5.88
N THR A 22 3.30 -6.19 5.60
CA THR A 22 4.71 -5.83 5.36
C THR A 22 5.36 -5.06 6.50
N ALA A 23 4.59 -4.60 7.49
CA ALA A 23 5.08 -3.72 8.55
C ALA A 23 6.25 -4.29 9.34
N GLY A 24 6.31 -5.61 9.54
CA GLY A 24 7.40 -6.26 10.26
C GLY A 24 8.77 -6.09 9.58
N GLU A 25 8.85 -6.35 8.28
CA GLU A 25 10.09 -6.21 7.51
C GLU A 25 10.48 -4.73 7.29
N ILE A 26 9.50 -3.83 7.19
CA ILE A 26 9.72 -2.38 7.14
C ILE A 26 10.31 -1.91 8.48
N GLY A 27 9.73 -2.35 9.59
CA GLY A 27 10.20 -2.00 10.94
C GLY A 27 11.62 -2.50 11.21
N ASP A 28 11.94 -3.72 10.78
CA ASP A 28 13.29 -4.26 10.88
C ASP A 28 14.29 -3.40 10.08
N ALA A 29 13.96 -3.00 8.85
CA ALA A 29 14.85 -2.17 8.02
C ALA A 29 15.03 -0.76 8.61
N VAL A 30 13.98 -0.17 9.17
CA VAL A 30 14.05 1.11 9.90
C VAL A 30 15.01 0.98 11.08
N ASN A 31 14.81 -0.03 11.93
CA ASN A 31 15.62 -0.19 13.14
C ASN A 31 17.06 -0.55 12.82
N ASP A 32 17.34 -1.36 11.80
CA ASP A 32 18.71 -1.59 11.32
C ASP A 32 19.38 -0.26 10.91
N THR A 33 18.61 0.62 10.25
CA THR A 33 19.11 1.94 9.84
C THR A 33 19.37 2.82 11.05
N LEU A 34 18.43 2.92 11.98
CA LEU A 34 18.60 3.73 13.20
C LEU A 34 19.83 3.30 14.01
N VAL A 35 19.99 1.99 14.23
CA VAL A 35 21.17 1.42 14.92
C VAL A 35 22.47 1.79 14.21
N ARG A 36 22.50 1.77 12.87
CA ARG A 36 23.69 2.16 12.09
C ARG A 36 24.13 3.60 12.32
N PHE A 37 23.18 4.48 12.67
CA PHE A 37 23.44 5.89 12.99
C PHE A 37 23.36 6.18 14.50
N GLU A 38 23.51 5.15 15.35
CA GLU A 38 23.54 5.27 16.80
C GLU A 38 22.27 5.93 17.39
N LEU A 39 21.14 5.76 16.70
CA LEU A 39 19.84 6.24 17.14
C LEU A 39 19.05 5.13 17.84
N PRO A 40 18.18 5.47 18.80
CA PRO A 40 17.33 4.51 19.48
C PRO A 40 16.33 3.87 18.51
N ALA A 41 16.04 2.58 18.75
CA ALA A 41 15.03 1.86 17.96
C ALA A 41 13.63 2.40 18.23
N VAL A 42 12.78 2.29 17.23
CA VAL A 42 11.34 2.60 17.30
C VAL A 42 10.51 1.34 17.40
N SER A 43 9.34 1.44 18.01
CA SER A 43 8.42 0.30 18.15
C SER A 43 7.69 -0.04 16.86
N GLN A 44 7.25 -1.30 16.74
CA GLN A 44 6.43 -1.76 15.61
C GLN A 44 5.17 -0.92 15.45
N VAL A 45 4.50 -0.57 16.53
CA VAL A 45 3.28 0.27 16.53
C VAL A 45 3.56 1.68 15.94
N GLN A 46 4.73 2.25 16.21
CA GLN A 46 5.10 3.52 15.60
C GLN A 46 5.33 3.37 14.10
N VAL A 47 6.02 2.31 13.67
CA VAL A 47 6.25 2.04 12.24
C VAL A 47 4.91 1.90 11.48
N GLU A 48 3.97 1.13 12.02
CA GLU A 48 2.64 0.95 11.42
C GLU A 48 1.87 2.27 11.23
N ARG A 49 2.06 3.23 12.15
CA ARG A 49 1.46 4.57 12.03
C ARG A 49 2.07 5.42 10.92
N TRP A 50 3.26 5.10 10.46
CA TRP A 50 3.97 5.87 9.43
C TRP A 50 3.87 5.24 8.03
N ILE A 51 3.34 4.02 7.91
CA ILE A 51 3.09 3.36 6.63
C ILE A 51 1.94 4.08 5.89
N GLY A 52 2.08 4.20 4.56
CA GLY A 52 1.05 4.73 3.66
C GLY A 52 1.54 5.87 2.76
N HIS A 53 2.44 6.74 3.24
CA HIS A 53 2.97 7.87 2.46
C HIS A 53 4.24 7.54 1.64
N GLY A 54 4.68 6.27 1.62
CA GLY A 54 5.91 5.80 0.99
C GLY A 54 7.09 5.77 1.95
N THR A 55 8.15 5.03 1.56
CA THR A 55 9.27 4.69 2.45
C THR A 55 10.09 5.91 2.89
N ARG A 56 10.21 6.94 2.02
CA ARG A 56 10.93 8.17 2.38
C ARG A 56 10.26 8.92 3.52
N GLU A 57 8.94 9.09 3.48
CA GLU A 57 8.20 9.78 4.54
C GLU A 57 8.22 8.99 5.84
N LEU A 58 8.07 7.67 5.75
CA LEU A 58 8.19 6.77 6.89
C LEU A 58 9.56 6.92 7.57
N LEU A 59 10.66 6.94 6.81
CA LEU A 59 12.01 7.13 7.35
C LEU A 59 12.17 8.49 8.03
N ILE A 60 11.61 9.56 7.45
CA ILE A 60 11.63 10.90 8.06
C ILE A 60 10.93 10.88 9.43
N GLN A 61 9.77 10.26 9.54
CA GLN A 61 9.02 10.14 10.79
C GLN A 61 9.80 9.31 11.83
N ALA A 62 10.42 8.22 11.40
CA ALA A 62 11.24 7.38 12.28
C ALA A 62 12.46 8.13 12.83
N LEU A 63 13.17 8.87 11.97
CA LEU A 63 14.30 9.70 12.36
C LEU A 63 13.88 10.83 13.31
N ALA A 64 12.78 11.50 13.02
CA ALA A 64 12.25 12.56 13.87
C ALA A 64 11.92 12.04 15.28
N SER A 65 11.26 10.89 15.35
CA SER A 65 10.93 10.21 16.61
C SER A 65 12.18 9.76 17.37
N ALA A 66 13.13 9.15 16.67
CA ALA A 66 14.37 8.63 17.30
C ALA A 66 15.32 9.73 17.76
N SER A 67 15.29 10.92 17.16
CA SER A 67 16.15 12.06 17.48
C SER A 67 15.46 13.13 18.34
N ASP A 68 14.23 12.88 18.80
CA ASP A 68 13.40 13.83 19.56
C ASP A 68 13.32 15.21 18.86
N THR A 69 13.04 15.19 17.56
CA THR A 69 12.95 16.41 16.74
C THR A 69 11.73 16.37 15.81
N THR A 70 11.58 17.38 14.94
CA THR A 70 10.46 17.43 14.00
C THR A 70 10.82 16.84 12.64
N ALA A 71 9.81 16.31 11.94
CA ALA A 71 9.96 15.84 10.56
C ALA A 71 10.51 16.93 9.62
N GLU A 72 10.22 18.20 9.91
CA GLU A 72 10.65 19.35 9.12
C GLU A 72 12.17 19.57 9.23
N VAL A 73 12.73 19.43 10.44
CA VAL A 73 14.16 19.46 10.68
C VAL A 73 14.86 18.31 9.95
N ILE A 74 14.27 17.11 10.01
CA ILE A 74 14.83 15.96 9.27
C ILE A 74 14.81 16.17 7.75
N ARG A 75 13.71 16.71 7.19
CA ARG A 75 13.60 16.99 5.74
C ARG A 75 14.68 17.96 5.25
N SER A 76 15.07 18.92 6.06
CA SER A 76 16.10 19.91 5.72
C SER A 76 17.53 19.43 6.05
N SER A 77 17.69 18.28 6.68
CA SER A 77 19.00 17.74 7.05
C SER A 77 19.83 17.31 5.84
N SER A 78 21.07 17.75 5.77
CA SER A 78 22.03 17.34 4.74
C SER A 78 22.39 15.85 4.81
N SER A 79 22.21 15.19 5.98
CA SER A 79 22.47 13.77 6.18
C SER A 79 21.33 12.87 5.69
N LEU A 80 20.13 13.41 5.43
CA LEU A 80 18.96 12.62 5.07
C LEU A 80 19.21 11.70 3.86
N SER A 81 19.92 12.19 2.84
CA SER A 81 20.20 11.39 1.63
C SER A 81 21.11 10.20 1.93
N LEU A 82 22.10 10.38 2.81
CA LEU A 82 22.99 9.30 3.26
C LEU A 82 22.23 8.24 4.06
N ILE A 83 21.38 8.69 5.00
CA ILE A 83 20.57 7.79 5.83
C ILE A 83 19.53 7.05 4.97
N ALA A 84 18.92 7.72 3.99
CA ALA A 84 17.99 7.09 3.06
C ALA A 84 18.66 6.01 2.20
N ALA A 85 19.90 6.22 1.77
CA ALA A 85 20.66 5.20 1.03
C ALA A 85 21.01 3.98 1.92
N GLU A 86 21.24 4.18 3.21
CA GLU A 86 21.42 3.07 4.15
C GLU A 86 20.13 2.30 4.38
N PHE A 87 19.01 3.01 4.62
CA PHE A 87 17.69 2.39 4.73
C PHE A 87 17.38 1.54 3.49
N ASP A 88 17.69 2.06 2.34
CA ASP A 88 17.53 1.37 1.05
C ASP A 88 18.24 0.03 1.02
N ARG A 89 19.50 -0.02 1.47
CA ARG A 89 20.29 -1.25 1.54
C ARG A 89 19.70 -2.26 2.54
N HIS A 90 19.23 -1.79 3.69
CA HIS A 90 18.59 -2.64 4.68
C HIS A 90 17.25 -3.17 4.16
N TYR A 91 16.42 -2.28 3.60
CA TYR A 91 15.11 -2.69 3.14
C TYR A 91 15.17 -3.64 1.91
N GLN A 92 16.12 -3.46 1.01
CA GLN A 92 16.34 -4.40 -0.10
C GLN A 92 16.66 -5.83 0.39
N ARG A 93 17.35 -5.96 1.50
CA ARG A 93 17.67 -7.27 2.09
C ARG A 93 16.50 -7.92 2.82
N ARG A 94 15.60 -7.10 3.37
CA ARG A 94 14.51 -7.56 4.21
C ARG A 94 13.18 -7.69 3.46
N CYS A 95 13.00 -6.92 2.40
CA CYS A 95 11.78 -6.87 1.62
C CYS A 95 11.43 -8.25 1.06
N GLY A 96 10.19 -8.71 1.31
CA GLY A 96 9.70 -10.01 0.87
C GLY A 96 10.16 -11.20 1.72
N THR A 97 10.92 -10.99 2.81
CA THR A 97 11.47 -12.12 3.62
C THR A 97 10.59 -12.52 4.80
N ARG A 98 9.80 -11.59 5.35
CA ARG A 98 8.94 -11.81 6.52
C ARG A 98 7.50 -11.37 6.34
N SER A 99 7.20 -10.70 5.24
CA SER A 99 5.84 -10.33 4.89
C SER A 99 4.96 -11.57 4.69
N GLN A 100 3.67 -11.42 4.91
CA GLN A 100 2.69 -12.49 4.77
C GLN A 100 1.46 -11.98 4.02
N LEU A 101 0.86 -12.83 3.19
CA LEU A 101 -0.45 -12.53 2.62
C LEU A 101 -1.50 -12.46 3.72
N TYR A 102 -2.38 -11.50 3.63
CA TYR A 102 -3.60 -11.57 4.43
C TYR A 102 -4.47 -12.76 4.00
N PRO A 103 -5.31 -13.26 4.91
CA PRO A 103 -6.19 -14.39 4.60
C PRO A 103 -7.02 -14.16 3.34
N GLN A 104 -7.25 -15.21 2.57
CA GLN A 104 -8.10 -15.23 1.36
C GLN A 104 -7.61 -14.38 0.16
N VAL A 105 -6.51 -13.63 0.29
CA VAL A 105 -6.03 -12.74 -0.79
C VAL A 105 -5.83 -13.48 -2.11
N ARG A 106 -5.02 -14.54 -2.11
CA ARG A 106 -4.71 -15.27 -3.35
C ARG A 106 -5.95 -15.87 -4.01
N ASP A 107 -6.78 -16.53 -3.23
CA ASP A 107 -7.96 -17.24 -3.74
C ASP A 107 -8.99 -16.25 -4.28
N THR A 108 -9.16 -15.10 -3.61
CA THR A 108 -10.03 -14.03 -4.09
C THR A 108 -9.55 -13.43 -5.40
N LEU A 109 -8.24 -13.13 -5.52
CA LEU A 109 -7.68 -12.58 -6.76
C LEU A 109 -7.84 -13.57 -7.93
N LEU A 110 -7.60 -14.86 -7.71
CA LEU A 110 -7.81 -15.90 -8.71
C LEU A 110 -9.27 -15.97 -9.14
N ALA A 111 -10.21 -16.01 -8.20
CA ALA A 111 -11.63 -16.05 -8.50
C ALA A 111 -12.14 -14.80 -9.24
N LEU A 112 -11.62 -13.60 -8.92
CA LEU A 112 -11.95 -12.39 -9.68
C LEU A 112 -11.44 -12.46 -11.11
N ARG A 113 -10.23 -12.99 -11.34
CA ARG A 113 -9.71 -13.19 -12.70
C ARG A 113 -10.55 -14.19 -13.49
N GLU A 114 -10.96 -15.30 -12.89
CA GLU A 114 -11.87 -16.29 -13.51
C GLU A 114 -13.20 -15.67 -13.93
N ARG A 115 -13.66 -14.64 -13.20
CA ARG A 115 -14.87 -13.86 -13.56
C ARG A 115 -14.59 -12.77 -14.62
N GLY A 116 -13.37 -12.67 -15.13
CA GLY A 116 -12.98 -11.70 -16.15
C GLY A 116 -12.69 -10.29 -15.62
N VAL A 117 -12.59 -10.10 -14.30
CA VAL A 117 -12.25 -8.81 -13.69
C VAL A 117 -10.77 -8.49 -13.96
N LYS A 118 -10.50 -7.27 -14.42
CA LYS A 118 -9.13 -6.75 -14.52
C LYS A 118 -8.62 -6.39 -13.15
N LEU A 119 -7.37 -6.76 -12.86
CA LEU A 119 -6.75 -6.52 -11.55
C LEU A 119 -5.55 -5.58 -11.70
N ALA A 120 -5.46 -4.58 -10.82
CA ALA A 120 -4.32 -3.69 -10.76
C ALA A 120 -3.87 -3.43 -9.31
N VAL A 121 -2.57 -3.15 -9.14
CA VAL A 121 -2.02 -2.59 -7.90
C VAL A 121 -1.82 -1.10 -8.09
N VAL A 122 -2.25 -0.28 -7.12
CA VAL A 122 -1.96 1.16 -7.06
C VAL A 122 -1.48 1.48 -5.64
N THR A 123 -0.19 1.63 -5.48
CA THR A 123 0.46 1.76 -4.16
C THR A 123 1.44 2.93 -4.10
N ASN A 124 1.69 3.45 -2.89
CA ASN A 124 2.73 4.45 -2.64
C ASN A 124 4.12 3.83 -2.42
N LYS A 125 4.20 2.50 -2.37
CA LYS A 125 5.46 1.77 -2.31
C LYS A 125 6.24 1.91 -3.61
N GLU A 126 7.54 2.13 -3.54
CA GLU A 126 8.41 2.24 -4.72
C GLU A 126 8.46 0.93 -5.54
N SER A 127 8.63 1.05 -6.85
CA SER A 127 8.53 -0.04 -7.83
C SER A 127 9.43 -1.24 -7.52
N ARG A 128 10.67 -0.99 -7.11
CA ARG A 128 11.64 -2.05 -6.75
C ARG A 128 11.17 -2.91 -5.59
N TYR A 129 10.57 -2.30 -4.55
CA TYR A 129 10.04 -3.04 -3.40
C TYR A 129 8.70 -3.68 -3.71
N THR A 130 7.85 -2.99 -4.50
CA THR A 130 6.58 -3.54 -4.99
C THR A 130 6.81 -4.83 -5.77
N ALA A 131 7.75 -4.82 -6.71
CA ALA A 131 8.11 -6.02 -7.47
C ALA A 131 8.59 -7.16 -6.56
N THR A 132 9.51 -6.87 -5.63
CA THR A 132 10.03 -7.86 -4.69
C THR A 132 8.92 -8.51 -3.84
N VAL A 133 7.99 -7.71 -3.30
CA VAL A 133 6.87 -8.24 -2.50
C VAL A 133 5.92 -9.08 -3.36
N LEU A 134 5.55 -8.59 -4.55
CA LEU A 134 4.66 -9.33 -5.45
C LEU A 134 5.27 -10.66 -5.89
N ASP A 135 6.57 -10.70 -6.15
CA ASP A 135 7.29 -11.92 -6.55
C ASP A 135 7.43 -12.91 -5.38
N ALA A 136 7.80 -12.43 -4.19
CA ALA A 136 7.93 -13.26 -2.99
C ALA A 136 6.63 -14.01 -2.67
N HIS A 137 5.51 -13.36 -2.91
CA HIS A 137 4.17 -13.93 -2.71
C HIS A 137 3.55 -14.51 -3.98
N ARG A 138 4.29 -14.56 -5.10
CA ARG A 138 3.79 -15.05 -6.41
C ARG A 138 2.48 -14.39 -6.84
N LEU A 139 2.33 -13.10 -6.54
CA LEU A 139 1.16 -12.31 -6.93
C LEU A 139 1.34 -11.59 -8.27
N ALA A 140 2.59 -11.33 -8.70
CA ALA A 140 2.87 -10.57 -9.90
C ALA A 140 2.08 -11.06 -11.15
N PRO A 141 1.96 -12.38 -11.43
CA PRO A 141 1.21 -12.87 -12.60
C PRO A 141 -0.31 -12.66 -12.51
N LEU A 142 -0.84 -12.30 -11.35
CA LEU A 142 -2.27 -12.09 -11.15
C LEU A 142 -2.74 -10.69 -11.56
N PHE A 143 -1.82 -9.73 -11.63
CA PHE A 143 -2.15 -8.34 -11.93
C PHE A 143 -1.88 -8.01 -13.39
N ASP A 144 -2.87 -7.38 -14.02
CA ASP A 144 -2.78 -6.86 -15.39
C ASP A 144 -1.99 -5.53 -15.43
N ARG A 145 -1.88 -4.83 -14.28
CA ARG A 145 -1.12 -3.59 -14.13
C ARG A 145 -0.64 -3.37 -12.70
N VAL A 146 0.53 -2.73 -12.58
CA VAL A 146 1.08 -2.26 -11.29
C VAL A 146 1.49 -0.80 -11.44
N ILE A 147 0.96 0.06 -10.58
CA ILE A 147 1.32 1.47 -10.41
C ILE A 147 1.94 1.60 -9.03
N SER A 148 3.22 1.87 -8.98
CA SER A 148 4.01 2.07 -7.78
C SER A 148 4.20 3.57 -7.49
N GLY A 149 4.71 3.90 -6.31
CA GLY A 149 4.87 5.28 -5.85
C GLY A 149 5.82 6.16 -6.67
N ASP A 150 6.61 5.55 -7.55
CA ASP A 150 7.56 6.17 -8.48
C ASP A 150 7.22 5.91 -9.97
N THR A 151 6.07 5.29 -10.27
CA THR A 151 5.65 5.01 -11.65
C THR A 151 5.14 6.27 -12.36
N LEU A 152 4.50 7.17 -11.62
CA LEU A 152 3.91 8.41 -12.11
C LEU A 152 4.51 9.61 -11.37
N PRO A 153 4.40 10.84 -11.91
CA PRO A 153 4.90 12.05 -11.24
C PRO A 153 4.26 12.29 -9.87
N THR A 154 3.04 11.84 -9.68
CA THR A 154 2.27 11.96 -8.44
C THR A 154 1.90 10.58 -7.89
N LYS A 155 1.61 10.51 -6.60
CA LYS A 155 1.21 9.29 -5.88
C LYS A 155 -0.04 9.55 -5.04
N LYS A 156 -0.64 8.50 -4.48
CA LYS A 156 -1.81 8.61 -3.60
C LYS A 156 -1.57 9.68 -2.51
N PRO A 157 -2.54 10.58 -2.23
CA PRO A 157 -3.95 10.57 -2.63
C PRO A 157 -4.28 11.22 -3.99
N ASP A 158 -3.29 11.52 -4.83
CA ASP A 158 -3.54 11.97 -6.21
C ASP A 158 -4.20 10.84 -7.02
N PRO A 159 -5.25 11.12 -7.80
CA PRO A 159 -6.02 10.09 -8.51
C PRO A 159 -5.34 9.56 -9.78
N ALA A 160 -4.18 10.08 -10.18
CA ALA A 160 -3.53 9.76 -11.45
C ALA A 160 -3.31 8.25 -11.65
N GLY A 161 -2.96 7.51 -10.59
CA GLY A 161 -2.80 6.05 -10.65
C GLY A 161 -4.09 5.33 -11.02
N ILE A 162 -5.20 5.70 -10.41
CA ILE A 162 -6.53 5.15 -10.71
C ILE A 162 -6.96 5.53 -12.14
N HIS A 163 -6.86 6.82 -12.51
CA HIS A 163 -7.20 7.28 -13.86
C HIS A 163 -6.39 6.57 -14.95
N SER A 164 -5.11 6.32 -14.68
CA SER A 164 -4.24 5.57 -15.58
C SER A 164 -4.73 4.13 -15.79
N CYS A 165 -5.25 3.47 -14.75
CA CYS A 165 -5.85 2.14 -14.86
C CYS A 165 -7.20 2.18 -15.62
N LEU A 166 -8.10 3.12 -15.28
CA LEU A 166 -9.36 3.30 -15.99
C LEU A 166 -9.14 3.48 -17.49
N THR A 167 -8.21 4.35 -17.87
CA THR A 167 -7.88 4.62 -19.27
C THR A 167 -7.33 3.38 -19.97
N GLN A 168 -6.40 2.68 -19.35
CA GLN A 168 -5.75 1.50 -19.96
C GLN A 168 -6.73 0.37 -20.22
N PHE A 169 -7.68 0.15 -19.31
CA PHE A 169 -8.64 -0.96 -19.44
C PHE A 169 -9.98 -0.54 -20.08
N GLY A 170 -10.15 0.74 -20.42
CA GLY A 170 -11.42 1.26 -20.93
C GLY A 170 -12.57 1.07 -19.95
N ALA A 171 -12.26 1.06 -18.64
CA ALA A 171 -13.25 0.83 -17.58
C ALA A 171 -13.93 2.14 -17.18
N ALA A 172 -15.25 2.12 -17.04
CA ALA A 172 -15.99 3.23 -16.45
C ALA A 172 -15.77 3.28 -14.93
N ALA A 173 -15.72 4.49 -14.36
CA ALA A 173 -15.47 4.67 -12.92
C ALA A 173 -16.54 3.95 -12.06
N GLU A 174 -17.79 3.93 -12.50
CA GLU A 174 -18.92 3.25 -11.84
C GLU A 174 -18.77 1.72 -11.85
N ARG A 175 -17.98 1.20 -12.79
CA ARG A 175 -17.66 -0.21 -12.95
C ARG A 175 -16.26 -0.57 -12.40
N ALA A 176 -15.63 0.36 -11.68
CA ALA A 176 -14.35 0.14 -11.02
C ALA A 176 -14.51 0.17 -9.49
N LEU A 177 -13.61 -0.56 -8.81
CA LEU A 177 -13.52 -0.59 -7.35
C LEU A 177 -12.06 -0.39 -6.93
N PHE A 178 -11.86 0.44 -5.92
CA PHE A 178 -10.60 0.52 -5.21
C PHE A 178 -10.71 -0.17 -3.85
N VAL A 179 -9.72 -0.97 -3.49
CA VAL A 179 -9.66 -1.68 -2.21
C VAL A 179 -8.38 -1.25 -1.50
N GLY A 180 -8.51 -0.77 -0.27
CA GLY A 180 -7.39 -0.30 0.53
C GLY A 180 -7.67 -0.42 2.02
N ASP A 181 -6.73 0.01 2.85
CA ASP A 181 -6.82 -0.07 4.31
C ASP A 181 -6.63 1.27 5.01
N SER A 182 -6.35 2.33 4.25
CA SER A 182 -6.01 3.65 4.81
C SER A 182 -6.91 4.79 4.33
N SER A 183 -6.89 5.90 5.07
CA SER A 183 -7.53 7.15 4.68
C SER A 183 -6.98 7.71 3.36
N ILE A 184 -5.72 7.39 3.03
CA ILE A 184 -5.08 7.75 1.76
C ILE A 184 -5.79 7.06 0.60
N ASP A 185 -6.12 5.78 0.75
CA ASP A 185 -6.84 4.98 -0.25
C ASP A 185 -8.23 5.52 -0.50
N VAL A 186 -8.95 5.80 0.60
CA VAL A 186 -10.29 6.39 0.54
C VAL A 186 -10.25 7.74 -0.18
N ALA A 187 -9.29 8.60 0.15
CA ALA A 187 -9.13 9.90 -0.51
C ALA A 187 -8.79 9.74 -2.00
N THR A 188 -7.89 8.79 -2.35
CA THR A 188 -7.51 8.53 -3.74
C THR A 188 -8.69 8.12 -4.59
N ALA A 189 -9.48 7.15 -4.10
CA ALA A 189 -10.65 6.65 -4.82
C ALA A 189 -11.71 7.74 -5.00
N ARG A 190 -11.97 8.55 -3.97
CA ARG A 190 -12.88 9.68 -4.05
C ARG A 190 -12.43 10.74 -5.04
N ASN A 191 -11.15 11.09 -5.03
CA ASN A 191 -10.58 12.04 -5.98
C ASN A 191 -10.68 11.54 -7.43
N ALA A 192 -10.73 10.21 -7.62
CA ALA A 192 -10.91 9.56 -8.92
C ALA A 192 -12.38 9.31 -9.30
N GLY A 193 -13.33 9.56 -8.39
CA GLY A 193 -14.75 9.22 -8.62
C GLY A 193 -15.06 7.72 -8.66
N VAL A 194 -14.23 6.90 -8.01
CA VAL A 194 -14.35 5.44 -7.97
C VAL A 194 -14.82 4.99 -6.58
N ARG A 195 -15.64 3.94 -6.53
CA ARG A 195 -16.07 3.31 -5.27
C ARG A 195 -14.85 2.77 -4.50
N VAL A 196 -14.90 2.87 -3.16
CA VAL A 196 -13.85 2.37 -2.27
C VAL A 196 -14.42 1.44 -1.20
N TRP A 197 -13.86 0.22 -1.13
CA TRP A 197 -14.08 -0.69 -0.03
C TRP A 197 -12.82 -0.79 0.81
N ALA A 198 -12.98 -0.74 2.13
CA ALA A 198 -11.84 -0.67 3.03
C ALA A 198 -11.76 -1.88 3.95
N LEU A 199 -10.52 -2.27 4.26
CA LEU A 199 -10.15 -3.38 5.13
C LEU A 199 -9.71 -2.83 6.49
N PRO A 200 -10.25 -3.33 7.63
CA PRO A 200 -9.99 -2.75 8.94
C PRO A 200 -8.69 -3.23 9.60
N TYR A 201 -8.00 -4.18 9.01
CA TYR A 201 -6.85 -4.86 9.60
C TYR A 201 -5.48 -4.28 9.23
N GLY A 202 -5.44 -3.31 8.30
CA GLY A 202 -4.20 -2.73 7.78
C GLY A 202 -3.67 -1.54 8.57
N TYR A 203 -3.01 -0.62 7.88
CA TYR A 203 -2.24 0.49 8.47
C TYR A 203 -2.92 1.83 8.19
N ASN A 204 -3.73 2.32 9.10
CA ASN A 204 -4.42 3.61 8.98
C ASN A 204 -3.95 4.62 10.03
N MET A 205 -2.64 4.79 10.18
CA MET A 205 -2.00 5.79 11.06
C MET A 205 -2.51 5.75 12.52
N GLY A 206 -3.03 4.59 12.95
CA GLY A 206 -3.58 4.37 14.29
C GLY A 206 -5.06 4.75 14.45
N GLU A 207 -5.73 5.21 13.38
CA GLU A 207 -7.13 5.57 13.39
C GLU A 207 -8.02 4.47 12.80
N PRO A 208 -9.25 4.28 13.28
CA PRO A 208 -10.20 3.37 12.67
C PRO A 208 -10.50 3.79 11.22
N ILE A 209 -10.46 2.86 10.27
CA ILE A 209 -10.74 3.16 8.85
C ILE A 209 -12.15 3.69 8.61
N THR A 210 -13.10 3.38 9.48
CA THR A 210 -14.46 3.92 9.46
C THR A 210 -14.49 5.45 9.57
N ALA A 211 -13.50 6.07 10.21
CA ALA A 211 -13.39 7.53 10.30
C ALA A 211 -13.20 8.20 8.92
N SER A 212 -12.61 7.49 7.97
CA SER A 212 -12.42 7.95 6.58
C SER A 212 -13.68 7.80 5.73
N ARG A 213 -14.73 7.14 6.25
CA ARG A 213 -16.03 6.94 5.59
C ARG A 213 -15.92 6.28 4.22
N PRO A 214 -15.29 5.12 4.03
CA PRO A 214 -15.33 4.38 2.77
C PRO A 214 -16.78 4.01 2.42
N ASP A 215 -17.05 3.64 1.17
CA ASP A 215 -18.40 3.20 0.76
C ASP A 215 -18.80 1.90 1.47
N ARG A 216 -17.82 1.05 1.77
CA ARG A 216 -18.02 -0.17 2.57
C ARG A 216 -16.76 -0.51 3.35
N VAL A 217 -16.91 -0.99 4.58
CA VAL A 217 -15.86 -1.72 5.32
C VAL A 217 -16.18 -3.19 5.24
N ILE A 218 -15.20 -3.97 4.78
CA ILE A 218 -15.31 -5.43 4.66
C ILE A 218 -14.30 -6.10 5.58
N PRO A 219 -14.70 -7.10 6.39
CA PRO A 219 -13.82 -7.75 7.35
C PRO A 219 -12.66 -8.50 6.69
N ASP A 220 -12.86 -8.98 5.48
CA ASP A 220 -11.84 -9.63 4.65
C ASP A 220 -12.13 -9.46 3.15
N ILE A 221 -11.11 -9.73 2.33
CA ILE A 221 -11.13 -9.50 0.89
C ILE A 221 -12.09 -10.46 0.15
N SER A 222 -12.46 -11.62 0.71
CA SER A 222 -13.33 -12.60 0.03
C SER A 222 -14.73 -12.06 -0.25
N LEU A 223 -15.16 -11.03 0.48
CA LEU A 223 -16.44 -10.37 0.24
C LEU A 223 -16.52 -9.63 -1.11
N LEU A 224 -15.40 -9.49 -1.83
CA LEU A 224 -15.41 -9.03 -3.23
C LEU A 224 -16.07 -10.01 -4.19
N LEU A 225 -16.29 -11.25 -3.75
CA LEU A 225 -16.88 -12.31 -4.57
C LEU A 225 -18.41 -12.41 -4.45
N ASN A 226 -19.02 -11.61 -3.54
CA ASN A 226 -20.46 -11.65 -3.20
C ASN A 226 -21.27 -10.52 -3.83
#